data_8aa5eb1925b93d66a34c46e92e4e8834
#
_entry.id   8aa5eb1925b93d66a34c46e92e4e8834
#
_cell.length_a   1.000
_cell.length_b   1.000
_cell.length_c   1.000
_cell.angle_alpha   90.00
_cell.angle_beta   90.00
_cell.angle_gamma   90.00
#
_symmetry.space_group_name_H-M   'P 1'
#
loop_
_entity.id
_entity.type
_entity.pdbx_description
1 polymer ?
#
loop_
_entity_poly.entity_id
_entity_poly.type
_entity_poly.pdbx_seq_one_letter_code
_entity_poly.pdbx_strand_id
1 'polypeptide(L)'
;MLAITWRLDTRIRWLGKKSLFRGWRGPIMRRLGGIPVDRAAPSDVVAEVVDRIQSGDVFGLVVTPDGTRTNHTHWKSGFYRIAREAQLPVTLGYVDRTTKTTGLGPTIELSGDVSRDMDRIRAFYADKSGYRPEHRVEPRLREELAS
;
A
#
# COMPACT_ATOMS: atom_id res chain seq x y z
N MET A 1 11.56 5.33 2.77
CA MET A 1 11.15 4.13 2.03
C MET A 1 12.29 3.52 1.22
N LEU A 2 13.01 4.26 0.38
CA LEU A 2 14.14 3.73 -0.41
C LEU A 2 15.25 3.05 0.42
N ALA A 3 15.51 3.49 1.65
CA ALA A 3 16.54 2.90 2.51
C ALA A 3 16.23 1.47 3.00
N ILE A 4 14.95 1.09 3.11
CA ILE A 4 14.54 -0.26 3.55
C ILE A 4 14.70 -1.25 2.40
N THR A 5 14.41 -0.83 1.17
CA THR A 5 14.52 -1.66 -0.03
C THR A 5 15.98 -2.01 -0.37
N TRP A 6 16.89 -1.09 -0.09
CA TRP A 6 18.32 -1.27 -0.39
C TRP A 6 18.99 -2.31 0.52
N ARG A 7 18.45 -2.47 1.73
CA ARG A 7 19.01 -3.39 2.73
C ARG A 7 18.51 -4.84 2.58
N LEU A 8 17.40 -5.05 1.85
CA LEU A 8 16.76 -6.37 1.72
C LEU A 8 17.05 -7.06 0.37
N ASP A 9 17.74 -6.40 -0.55
CA ASP A 9 18.02 -6.89 -1.93
C ASP A 9 16.78 -7.49 -2.65
N THR A 10 15.61 -7.05 -2.22
CA THR A 10 14.31 -7.51 -2.75
C THR A 10 13.84 -6.57 -3.85
N ARG A 11 13.37 -7.12 -4.95
CA ARG A 11 12.75 -6.36 -6.06
C ARG A 11 11.41 -5.79 -5.62
N ILE A 12 11.44 -4.74 -4.77
CA ILE A 12 10.24 -4.07 -4.30
C ILE A 12 9.78 -3.07 -5.36
N ARG A 13 8.51 -3.13 -5.71
CA ARG A 13 7.83 -2.20 -6.61
C ARG A 13 6.90 -1.29 -5.80
N TRP A 14 6.57 -0.13 -6.35
CA TRP A 14 5.64 0.80 -5.73
C TRP A 14 4.71 1.39 -6.79
N LEU A 15 3.47 1.69 -6.41
CA LEU A 15 2.46 2.25 -7.30
C LEU A 15 2.57 3.78 -7.34
N GLY A 16 2.81 4.34 -8.51
CA GLY A 16 2.93 5.79 -8.72
C GLY A 16 1.90 6.32 -9.72
N LYS A 17 1.44 7.56 -9.51
CA LYS A 17 0.55 8.24 -10.45
C LYS A 17 1.21 8.30 -11.84
N LYS A 18 0.48 7.98 -12.90
CA LYS A 18 0.94 7.98 -14.31
C LYS A 18 1.67 9.28 -14.72
N SER A 19 1.28 10.42 -14.13
CA SER A 19 1.93 11.71 -14.39
C SER A 19 3.40 11.78 -13.90
N LEU A 20 3.80 10.99 -12.92
CA LEU A 20 5.20 10.94 -12.43
C LEU A 20 6.14 10.26 -13.43
N PHE A 21 5.57 9.51 -14.38
CA PHE A 21 6.31 8.75 -15.39
C PHE A 21 6.35 9.44 -16.76
N ARG A 22 5.90 10.70 -16.84
CA ARG A 22 5.95 11.50 -18.07
C ARG A 22 7.31 12.20 -18.22
N GLY A 23 7.73 12.38 -19.46
CA GLY A 23 8.97 13.06 -19.81
C GLY A 23 10.23 12.31 -19.34
N TRP A 24 11.32 13.04 -19.15
CA TRP A 24 12.64 12.52 -18.80
C TRP A 24 12.69 11.79 -17.43
N ARG A 25 11.73 12.07 -16.54
CA ARG A 25 11.61 11.40 -15.24
C ARG A 25 11.07 9.97 -15.35
N GLY A 26 10.37 9.65 -16.43
CA GLY A 26 9.72 8.36 -16.62
C GLY A 26 10.67 7.16 -16.51
N PRO A 27 11.76 7.12 -17.26
CA PRO A 27 12.74 6.04 -17.18
C PRO A 27 13.35 5.89 -15.78
N ILE A 28 13.64 7.00 -15.10
CA ILE A 28 14.21 7.01 -13.75
C ILE A 28 13.22 6.38 -12.76
N MET A 29 11.95 6.80 -12.80
CA MET A 29 10.92 6.28 -11.90
C MET A 29 10.68 4.77 -12.11
N ARG A 30 10.68 4.29 -13.35
CA ARG A 30 10.61 2.85 -13.65
C ARG A 30 11.83 2.09 -13.13
N ARG A 31 13.04 2.63 -13.32
CA ARG A 31 14.28 2.03 -12.80
C ARG A 31 14.29 1.96 -11.27
N LEU A 32 13.64 2.90 -10.59
CA LEU A 32 13.43 2.89 -9.14
C LEU A 32 12.28 1.97 -8.69
N GLY A 33 11.78 1.11 -9.57
CA GLY A 33 10.73 0.13 -9.25
C GLY A 33 9.30 0.70 -9.27
N GLY A 34 9.10 1.88 -9.82
CA GLY A 34 7.77 2.47 -9.93
C GLY A 34 6.93 1.82 -11.03
N ILE A 35 5.69 1.48 -10.71
CA ILE A 35 4.65 1.05 -11.64
C ILE A 35 3.69 2.23 -11.84
N PRO A 36 3.54 2.74 -13.08
CA PRO A 36 2.58 3.81 -13.36
C PRO A 36 1.17 3.26 -13.28
N VAL A 37 0.32 3.86 -12.45
CA VAL A 37 -1.09 3.46 -12.34
C VAL A 37 -2.03 4.59 -12.74
N ASP A 38 -3.08 4.24 -13.45
CA ASP A 38 -4.18 5.14 -13.74
C ASP A 38 -5.22 5.06 -12.62
N ARG A 39 -5.32 6.11 -11.83
CA ARG A 39 -6.25 6.15 -10.70
C ARG A 39 -7.71 6.37 -11.11
N ALA A 40 -7.95 6.61 -12.40
CA ALA A 40 -9.31 6.77 -12.92
C ALA A 40 -10.01 5.40 -13.14
N ALA A 41 -9.24 4.32 -13.31
CA ALA A 41 -9.74 2.96 -13.48
C ALA A 41 -9.11 2.03 -12.42
N PRO A 42 -9.58 2.05 -11.17
CA PRO A 42 -8.97 1.29 -10.07
C PRO A 42 -9.01 -0.23 -10.25
N SER A 43 -10.04 -0.76 -10.89
CA SER A 43 -10.18 -2.19 -11.19
C SER A 43 -9.08 -2.68 -12.14
N ASP A 44 -8.80 -1.91 -13.19
CA ASP A 44 -7.79 -2.27 -14.19
C ASP A 44 -6.40 -2.26 -13.58
N VAL A 45 -6.16 -1.34 -12.64
CA VAL A 45 -4.90 -1.28 -11.87
C VAL A 45 -4.71 -2.54 -11.04
N VAL A 46 -5.76 -3.02 -10.37
CA VAL A 46 -5.69 -4.24 -9.56
C VAL A 46 -5.36 -5.43 -10.46
N ALA A 47 -6.10 -5.60 -11.55
CA ALA A 47 -5.88 -6.70 -12.50
C ALA A 47 -4.45 -6.66 -13.10
N GLU A 48 -3.97 -5.50 -13.56
CA GLU A 48 -2.60 -5.35 -14.08
C GLU A 48 -1.54 -5.73 -13.05
N VAL A 49 -1.72 -5.32 -11.80
CA VAL A 49 -0.75 -5.61 -10.74
C VAL A 49 -0.77 -7.09 -10.36
N VAL A 50 -1.94 -7.70 -10.28
CA VAL A 50 -2.09 -9.14 -10.00
C VAL A 50 -1.43 -9.97 -11.10
N ASP A 51 -1.65 -9.65 -12.36
CA ASP A 51 -1.02 -10.32 -13.51
C ASP A 51 0.51 -10.25 -13.43
N ARG A 52 1.07 -9.08 -13.11
CA ARG A 52 2.52 -8.90 -12.92
C ARG A 52 3.08 -9.69 -11.73
N ILE A 53 2.30 -9.87 -10.68
CA ILE A 53 2.68 -10.68 -9.52
C ILE A 53 2.70 -12.16 -9.93
N GLN A 54 1.65 -12.62 -10.59
CA GLN A 54 1.52 -14.01 -11.03
C GLN A 54 2.55 -14.40 -12.08
N SER A 55 2.96 -13.46 -12.94
CA SER A 55 4.05 -13.67 -13.90
C SER A 55 5.45 -13.65 -13.28
N GLY A 56 5.57 -13.36 -11.97
CA GLY A 56 6.86 -13.29 -11.28
C GLY A 56 7.65 -11.99 -11.52
N ASP A 57 7.07 -11.00 -12.19
CA ASP A 57 7.70 -9.70 -12.46
C ASP A 57 7.77 -8.80 -11.20
N VAL A 58 6.90 -9.05 -10.21
CA VAL A 58 6.82 -8.31 -8.94
C VAL A 58 6.99 -9.25 -7.77
N PHE A 59 8.03 -9.05 -6.98
CA PHE A 59 8.29 -9.86 -5.78
C PHE A 59 7.68 -9.26 -4.51
N GLY A 60 7.54 -7.94 -4.45
CA GLY A 60 6.91 -7.23 -3.34
C GLY A 60 6.36 -5.88 -3.79
N LEU A 61 5.20 -5.51 -3.25
CA LEU A 61 4.53 -4.27 -3.57
C LEU A 61 4.35 -3.40 -2.33
N VAL A 62 4.79 -2.15 -2.41
CA VAL A 62 4.53 -1.16 -1.36
C VAL A 62 3.34 -0.29 -1.76
N VAL A 63 2.33 -0.27 -0.89
CA VAL A 63 1.13 0.54 -1.06
C VAL A 63 0.92 1.43 0.17
N THR A 64 0.51 2.68 -0.05
CA THR A 64 0.12 3.63 1.00
C THR A 64 -1.39 3.87 0.89
N PRO A 65 -2.23 3.15 1.64
CA PRO A 65 -3.67 3.20 1.49
C PRO A 65 -4.32 4.45 2.08
N ASP A 66 -3.68 5.08 3.04
CA ASP A 66 -4.19 6.21 3.83
C ASP A 66 -4.36 7.52 3.02
N GLY A 67 -3.79 7.61 1.84
CA GLY A 67 -4.03 8.71 0.90
C GLY A 67 -3.75 10.11 1.45
N THR A 68 -2.71 10.28 2.24
CA THR A 68 -2.32 11.46 3.06
C THR A 68 -2.37 12.85 2.41
N ARG A 69 -2.76 12.98 1.14
CA ARG A 69 -2.77 14.24 0.39
C ARG A 69 -4.14 14.89 0.23
N THR A 70 -5.21 14.24 0.67
CA THR A 70 -6.59 14.72 0.55
C THR A 70 -7.38 14.25 1.76
N ASN A 71 -8.35 15.05 2.21
CA ASN A 71 -9.26 14.69 3.30
C ASN A 71 -10.12 13.47 2.92
N HIS A 72 -9.57 12.29 3.06
CA HIS A 72 -10.30 11.03 2.92
C HIS A 72 -10.70 10.54 4.30
N THR A 73 -11.90 10.01 4.41
CA THR A 73 -12.43 9.40 5.64
C THR A 73 -12.13 7.91 5.75
N HIS A 74 -11.65 7.30 4.65
CA HIS A 74 -11.41 5.86 4.55
C HIS A 74 -10.13 5.56 3.81
N TRP A 75 -9.51 4.44 4.14
CA TRP A 75 -8.40 3.90 3.37
C TRP A 75 -8.88 3.41 2.01
N LYS A 76 -7.97 3.41 1.04
CA LYS A 76 -8.24 2.87 -0.31
C LYS A 76 -8.12 1.35 -0.28
N SER A 77 -9.16 0.66 -0.72
CA SER A 77 -9.24 -0.80 -0.72
C SER A 77 -8.34 -1.51 -1.74
N GLY A 78 -7.65 -0.78 -2.61
CA GLY A 78 -6.80 -1.38 -3.65
C GLY A 78 -5.75 -2.36 -3.11
N PHE A 79 -5.13 -2.08 -1.97
CA PHE A 79 -4.15 -2.99 -1.36
C PHE A 79 -4.80 -4.32 -0.94
N TYR A 80 -5.99 -4.25 -0.36
CA TYR A 80 -6.73 -5.40 0.10
C TYR A 80 -7.13 -6.31 -1.07
N ARG A 81 -7.68 -5.72 -2.13
CA ARG A 81 -8.05 -6.45 -3.35
C ARG A 81 -6.84 -7.12 -4.00
N ILE A 82 -5.74 -6.40 -4.20
CA ILE A 82 -4.50 -6.96 -4.76
C ILE A 82 -4.01 -8.14 -3.91
N ALA A 83 -3.93 -7.98 -2.60
CA ALA A 83 -3.43 -9.03 -1.72
C ALA A 83 -4.34 -10.26 -1.75
N ARG A 84 -5.67 -10.09 -1.78
CA ARG A 84 -6.63 -11.19 -1.88
C ARG A 84 -6.57 -11.90 -3.22
N GLU A 85 -6.61 -11.16 -4.32
CA GLU A 85 -6.62 -11.73 -5.68
C GLU A 85 -5.28 -12.40 -6.02
N ALA A 86 -4.16 -11.86 -5.54
CA ALA A 86 -2.84 -12.44 -5.73
C ALA A 86 -2.44 -13.46 -4.64
N GLN A 87 -3.31 -13.72 -3.65
CA GLN A 87 -3.04 -14.59 -2.50
C GLN A 87 -1.73 -14.25 -1.77
N LEU A 88 -1.47 -12.96 -1.58
CA LEU A 88 -0.27 -12.48 -0.93
C LEU A 88 -0.54 -12.08 0.53
N PRO A 89 0.41 -12.36 1.44
CA PRO A 89 0.37 -11.80 2.77
C PRO A 89 0.64 -10.30 2.76
N VAL A 90 0.11 -9.59 3.76
CA VAL A 90 0.28 -8.16 3.96
C VAL A 90 1.19 -7.90 5.15
N THR A 91 2.36 -7.32 4.92
CA THR A 91 3.23 -6.86 6.00
C THR A 91 2.92 -5.40 6.32
N LEU A 92 2.60 -5.12 7.57
CA LEU A 92 2.25 -3.77 8.03
C LEU A 92 3.52 -2.96 8.24
N GLY A 93 3.63 -1.81 7.56
CA GLY A 93 4.74 -0.89 7.71
C GLY A 93 4.29 0.43 8.32
N TYR A 94 5.12 1.06 9.15
CA TYR A 94 4.78 2.33 9.78
C TYR A 94 5.91 3.34 9.74
N VAL A 95 5.50 4.60 9.79
CA VAL A 95 6.36 5.76 10.09
C VAL A 95 5.67 6.52 11.20
N ASP A 96 6.29 6.65 12.34
CA ASP A 96 5.78 7.40 13.47
C ASP A 96 6.64 8.64 13.71
N ARG A 97 6.06 9.82 13.50
CA ARG A 97 6.76 11.10 13.66
C ARG A 97 6.93 11.47 15.12
N THR A 98 6.01 11.09 15.98
CA THR A 98 6.04 11.44 17.40
C THR A 98 7.19 10.74 18.11
N THR A 99 7.33 9.45 17.86
CA THR A 99 8.44 8.65 18.42
C THR A 99 9.70 8.66 17.53
N LYS A 100 9.63 9.28 16.34
CA LYS A 100 10.71 9.29 15.32
C LYS A 100 11.15 7.90 14.91
N THR A 101 10.23 6.94 14.89
CA THR A 101 10.50 5.56 14.53
C THR A 101 9.85 5.17 13.21
N THR A 102 10.44 4.19 12.55
CA THR A 102 9.88 3.54 11.37
C THR A 102 10.22 2.05 11.42
N GLY A 103 9.36 1.22 10.89
CA GLY A 103 9.62 -0.21 10.88
C GLY A 103 8.55 -1.01 10.17
N LEU A 104 8.75 -2.32 10.22
CA LEU A 104 7.79 -3.32 9.77
C LEU A 104 7.17 -3.97 11.01
N GLY A 105 5.88 -4.16 10.97
CA GLY A 105 5.09 -4.88 11.94
C GLY A 105 4.82 -6.32 11.49
N PRO A 106 3.72 -6.91 11.98
CA PRO A 106 3.36 -8.27 11.63
C PRO A 106 3.02 -8.42 10.15
N THR A 107 3.26 -9.62 9.64
CA THR A 107 2.74 -10.07 8.37
C THR A 107 1.44 -10.83 8.62
N ILE A 108 0.37 -10.46 7.95
CA ILE A 108 -0.96 -11.05 8.10
C ILE A 108 -1.44 -11.64 6.78
N GLU A 109 -2.09 -12.78 6.86
CA GLU A 109 -2.88 -13.33 5.77
C GLU A 109 -4.31 -12.81 5.90
N LEU A 110 -4.86 -12.32 4.79
CA LEU A 110 -6.22 -11.80 4.75
C LEU A 110 -7.22 -12.95 4.65
N SER A 111 -8.19 -12.99 5.57
CA SER A 111 -9.18 -14.06 5.62
C SER A 111 -10.26 -13.92 4.54
N GLY A 112 -10.52 -12.67 4.08
CA GLY A 112 -11.62 -12.31 3.21
C GLY A 112 -12.80 -11.72 3.95
N ASP A 113 -12.85 -11.85 5.27
CA ASP A 113 -13.73 -11.07 6.13
C ASP A 113 -13.08 -9.69 6.34
N VAL A 114 -13.60 -8.70 5.64
CA VAL A 114 -13.02 -7.35 5.59
C VAL A 114 -12.99 -6.72 6.98
N SER A 115 -14.06 -6.85 7.75
CA SER A 115 -14.15 -6.28 9.09
C SER A 115 -13.11 -6.88 10.03
N ARG A 116 -13.02 -8.20 10.06
CA ARG A 116 -12.06 -8.95 10.88
C ARG A 116 -10.62 -8.63 10.52
N ASP A 117 -10.32 -8.57 9.23
CA ASP A 117 -8.97 -8.27 8.75
C ASP A 117 -8.58 -6.83 9.08
N MET A 118 -9.51 -5.88 8.92
CA MET A 118 -9.28 -4.47 9.24
C MET A 118 -9.19 -4.23 10.74
N ASP A 119 -9.89 -5.00 11.60
CA ASP A 119 -9.71 -4.94 13.05
C ASP A 119 -8.27 -5.27 13.47
N ARG A 120 -7.68 -6.30 12.86
CA ARG A 120 -6.27 -6.65 13.10
C ARG A 120 -5.32 -5.53 12.67
N ILE A 121 -5.60 -4.92 11.53
CA ILE A 121 -4.82 -3.78 11.02
C ILE A 121 -4.99 -2.57 11.94
N ARG A 122 -6.20 -2.23 12.37
CA ARG A 122 -6.49 -1.14 13.31
C ARG A 122 -5.76 -1.31 14.62
N ALA A 123 -5.80 -2.51 15.19
CA ALA A 123 -5.10 -2.81 16.44
C ALA A 123 -3.60 -2.52 16.35
N PHE A 124 -2.95 -2.87 15.25
CA PHE A 124 -1.54 -2.57 15.03
C PHE A 124 -1.25 -1.08 14.95
N TYR A 125 -2.11 -0.31 14.27
CA TYR A 125 -1.90 1.12 14.07
C TYR A 125 -2.46 1.98 15.22
N ALA A 126 -3.09 1.42 16.24
CA ALA A 126 -3.77 2.18 17.29
C ALA A 126 -2.84 3.18 18.00
N ASP A 127 -1.62 2.75 18.29
CA ASP A 127 -0.57 3.54 18.97
C ASP A 127 0.40 4.28 18.02
N LYS A 128 0.18 4.23 16.70
CA LYS A 128 1.04 4.86 15.70
C LYS A 128 0.46 6.20 15.27
N SER A 129 1.23 7.27 15.42
CA SER A 129 0.78 8.62 15.05
C SER A 129 0.82 8.90 13.54
N GLY A 130 1.57 8.11 12.78
CA GLY A 130 1.81 8.36 11.37
C GLY A 130 2.83 9.49 11.12
N TYR A 131 3.09 9.77 9.85
CA TYR A 131 4.02 10.84 9.45
C TYR A 131 3.41 12.23 9.65
N ARG A 132 2.08 12.35 9.50
CA ARG A 132 1.30 13.57 9.72
C ARG A 132 0.14 13.25 10.65
N PRO A 133 0.33 13.37 11.98
CA PRO A 133 -0.69 13.01 12.96
C PRO A 133 -2.02 13.74 12.73
N GLU A 134 -1.93 14.99 12.28
CA GLU A 134 -3.08 15.86 11.98
C GLU A 134 -3.94 15.39 10.79
N HIS A 135 -3.38 14.54 9.95
CA HIS A 135 -4.07 13.94 8.78
C HIS A 135 -4.28 12.44 8.93
N ARG A 136 -4.05 11.91 10.12
CA ARG A 136 -4.23 10.48 10.38
C ARG A 136 -5.69 10.10 10.20
N VAL A 137 -5.92 9.10 9.36
CA VAL A 137 -7.23 8.47 9.17
C VAL A 137 -7.18 7.09 9.78
N GLU A 138 -8.22 6.74 10.52
CA GLU A 138 -8.37 5.38 11.04
C GLU A 138 -8.39 4.37 9.88
N PRO A 139 -7.64 3.26 10.00
CA PRO A 139 -7.67 2.18 9.01
C PRO A 139 -9.07 1.57 8.87
N ARG A 140 -9.86 2.07 7.93
CA ARG A 140 -11.21 1.60 7.65
C ARG A 140 -11.46 1.60 6.15
N LEU A 141 -12.02 0.53 5.63
CA LEU A 141 -12.46 0.42 4.25
C LEU A 141 -13.94 0.76 4.12
N ARG A 142 -14.35 1.23 2.95
CA ARG A 142 -15.78 1.49 2.67
C ARG A 142 -16.61 0.22 2.72
N GLU A 143 -16.03 -0.87 2.33
CA GLU A 143 -16.64 -2.19 2.27
C GLU A 143 -17.08 -2.69 3.65
N GLU A 144 -16.45 -2.24 4.74
CA GLU A 144 -16.88 -2.54 6.11
C GLU A 144 -18.25 -1.94 6.47
N LEU A 145 -18.67 -0.89 5.74
CA LEU A 145 -19.95 -0.23 5.99
C LEU A 145 -21.11 -0.90 5.25
N ALA A 146 -20.81 -1.84 4.36
CA ALA A 146 -21.78 -2.53 3.51
C ALA A 146 -22.07 -3.97 3.99
N SER A 147 -21.49 -4.37 5.13
CA SER A 147 -21.62 -5.71 5.73
C SER A 147 -22.67 -5.73 6.81
#